data_9af868b64eb3040e91b3934b0ba9341e
#
_entry.id   9af868b64eb3040e91b3934b0ba9341e
#
_cell.length_a   1.000
_cell.length_b   1.000
_cell.length_c   1.000
_cell.angle_alpha   90.00
_cell.angle_beta   90.00
_cell.angle_gamma   90.00
#
_symmetry.space_group_name_H-M   'P 1'
#
loop_
_entity.id
_entity.type
_entity.pdbx_description
1 polymer ?
#
loop_
_entity_poly.entity_id
_entity_poly.type
_entity_poly.pdbx_seq_one_letter_code
_entity_poly.pdbx_strand_id
1 'polypeptide(L)'
;NDHVTSFFFDHYSAFVLGIDDQYVAADEGGGPRQVAPGRGHLGLSQHIAMAMVADEFDMSFFQGKAVDHGFLSPLSMLGDETGPWPGRVVPLQVGVLQFPIPSAKRMWNLGRTLRKAIESYPEDLNVAVMATGGLSHQVHGERAGFLNEAWDAEFLDLLEKAPQELVNMRIAEYAAKGGMEGAEVVMWLIMRGALSDNVRLVHKQTYAPSVTNIATLVFEDLGGEPDQAAVEAYRRHIGHE
;
A
#
# COMPACT_ATOMS: atom_id res chain seq x y z
N ASN A 1 2.00 -3.33 -0.52
CA ASN A 1 2.57 -4.67 -0.73
C ASN A 1 2.92 -5.29 0.62
N ASP A 2 2.67 -6.57 0.78
CA ASP A 2 2.79 -7.34 2.03
C ASP A 2 4.05 -8.24 2.09
N HIS A 3 4.83 -8.34 1.03
CA HIS A 3 5.95 -9.26 0.90
C HIS A 3 7.26 -8.76 1.54
N VAL A 4 7.18 -8.15 2.73
CA VAL A 4 8.37 -7.70 3.48
C VAL A 4 9.41 -8.80 3.65
N THR A 5 8.97 -10.04 3.85
CA THR A 5 9.86 -11.19 4.05
C THR A 5 10.68 -11.57 2.83
N SER A 6 10.28 -11.16 1.64
CA SER A 6 11.09 -11.31 0.42
C SER A 6 12.35 -10.45 0.44
N PHE A 7 12.43 -9.46 1.34
CA PHE A 7 13.53 -8.51 1.42
C PHE A 7 14.45 -8.74 2.62
N PHE A 8 13.88 -9.19 3.74
CA PHE A 8 14.59 -9.36 4.99
C PHE A 8 14.31 -10.75 5.55
N PHE A 9 15.36 -11.58 5.63
CA PHE A 9 15.26 -12.94 6.15
C PHE A 9 15.64 -13.06 7.62
N ASP A 10 16.19 -12.00 8.20
CA ASP A 10 16.74 -11.95 9.55
C ASP A 10 15.97 -11.02 10.49
N HIS A 11 15.06 -10.21 9.98
CA HIS A 11 14.16 -9.37 10.76
C HIS A 11 12.87 -9.07 10.01
N TYR A 12 11.80 -8.71 10.75
CA TYR A 12 10.48 -8.48 10.21
C TYR A 12 10.03 -7.06 10.53
N SER A 13 10.21 -6.18 9.57
CA SER A 13 9.81 -4.78 9.70
C SER A 13 8.31 -4.61 9.51
N ALA A 14 7.68 -3.76 10.33
CA ALA A 14 6.27 -3.40 10.16
C ALA A 14 6.03 -2.63 8.86
N PHE A 15 6.95 -1.70 8.53
CA PHE A 15 6.88 -0.86 7.33
C PHE A 15 8.27 -0.72 6.72
N VAL A 16 8.34 -0.85 5.40
CA VAL A 16 9.60 -0.75 4.64
C VAL A 16 9.39 0.12 3.41
N LEU A 17 10.17 1.19 3.29
CA LEU A 17 10.09 2.13 2.17
C LEU A 17 11.29 1.98 1.25
N GLY A 18 11.04 1.88 -0.06
CA GLY A 18 12.08 1.94 -1.07
C GLY A 18 12.58 3.37 -1.27
N ILE A 19 13.90 3.54 -1.17
CA ILE A 19 14.57 4.84 -1.35
C ILE A 19 15.64 4.73 -2.44
N ASP A 20 15.20 4.43 -3.67
CA ASP A 20 16.08 4.20 -4.81
C ASP A 20 15.53 4.91 -6.07
N ASP A 21 16.40 5.10 -7.05
CA ASP A 21 16.04 5.66 -8.35
C ASP A 21 15.53 4.60 -9.34
N GLN A 22 15.78 3.32 -9.04
CA GLN A 22 15.43 2.22 -9.94
C GLN A 22 15.10 0.95 -9.16
N TYR A 23 14.08 0.22 -9.63
CA TYR A 23 13.67 -1.07 -9.10
C TYR A 23 13.62 -2.13 -10.18
N VAL A 24 14.45 -3.16 -10.07
CA VAL A 24 14.49 -4.30 -10.98
C VAL A 24 13.56 -5.41 -10.49
N ALA A 25 13.08 -6.25 -11.41
CA ALA A 25 12.26 -7.41 -11.05
C ALA A 25 13.09 -8.50 -10.37
N ALA A 26 12.55 -9.09 -9.30
CA ALA A 26 13.11 -10.25 -8.64
C ALA A 26 12.90 -11.52 -9.49
N ASP A 27 13.84 -12.46 -9.39
CA ASP A 27 13.60 -13.84 -9.79
C ASP A 27 12.86 -14.57 -8.67
N GLU A 28 11.63 -14.95 -8.94
CA GLU A 28 10.76 -15.64 -7.97
C GLU A 28 10.66 -17.14 -8.26
N GLY A 29 11.68 -17.73 -8.92
CA GLY A 29 11.78 -19.15 -9.22
C GLY A 29 11.35 -19.56 -10.62
N GLY A 30 10.91 -18.62 -11.46
CA GLY A 30 10.57 -18.85 -12.88
C GLY A 30 11.65 -18.35 -13.85
N GLY A 31 12.81 -17.94 -13.34
CA GLY A 31 13.84 -17.21 -14.06
C GLY A 31 13.62 -15.71 -14.07
N PRO A 32 14.63 -14.94 -14.50
CA PRO A 32 14.54 -13.49 -14.49
C PRO A 32 13.41 -12.98 -15.39
N ARG A 33 12.57 -12.13 -14.84
CA ARG A 33 11.49 -11.49 -15.60
C ARG A 33 12.07 -10.47 -16.57
N GLN A 34 11.65 -10.53 -17.82
CA GLN A 34 12.04 -9.57 -18.85
C GLN A 34 11.10 -8.36 -18.86
N VAL A 35 11.09 -7.61 -17.77
CA VAL A 35 10.33 -6.37 -17.66
C VAL A 35 11.29 -5.21 -17.47
N ALA A 36 10.96 -4.05 -18.03
CA ALA A 36 11.76 -2.85 -17.83
C ALA A 36 11.75 -2.46 -16.35
N PRO A 37 12.90 -2.01 -15.80
CA PRO A 37 12.96 -1.55 -14.42
C PRO A 37 12.00 -0.40 -14.15
N GLY A 38 11.32 -0.43 -13.00
CA GLY A 38 10.54 0.70 -12.51
C GLY A 38 11.45 1.87 -12.15
N ARG A 39 11.10 3.07 -12.60
CA ARG A 39 11.84 4.29 -12.22
C ARG A 39 11.38 4.75 -10.84
N GLY A 40 12.31 4.86 -9.90
CA GLY A 40 12.05 5.40 -8.57
C GLY A 40 11.92 6.93 -8.56
N HIS A 41 11.40 7.45 -7.47
CA HIS A 41 11.39 8.88 -7.18
C HIS A 41 12.12 9.16 -5.86
N LEU A 42 13.44 9.18 -5.91
CA LEU A 42 14.29 9.26 -4.71
C LEU A 42 13.95 10.49 -3.84
N GLY A 43 13.78 11.66 -4.43
CA GLY A 43 13.43 12.88 -3.69
C GLY A 43 12.11 12.75 -2.90
N LEU A 44 11.05 12.25 -3.54
CA LEU A 44 9.77 12.01 -2.86
C LEU A 44 9.90 10.89 -1.82
N SER A 45 10.64 9.83 -2.11
CA SER A 45 10.88 8.73 -1.14
C SER A 45 11.58 9.23 0.12
N GLN A 46 12.62 10.06 -0.02
CA GLN A 46 13.33 10.65 1.11
C GLN A 46 12.43 11.61 1.90
N HIS A 47 11.64 12.42 1.24
CA HIS A 47 10.68 13.31 1.90
C HIS A 47 9.63 12.53 2.69
N ILE A 48 9.06 11.46 2.10
CA ILE A 48 8.15 10.55 2.81
C ILE A 48 8.86 9.89 3.99
N ALA A 49 10.11 9.44 3.84
CA ALA A 49 10.89 8.85 4.92
C ALA A 49 11.04 9.82 6.11
N MET A 50 11.39 11.07 5.84
CA MET A 50 11.51 12.11 6.87
C MET A 50 10.16 12.35 7.58
N ALA A 51 9.08 12.45 6.82
CA ALA A 51 7.73 12.64 7.35
C ALA A 51 7.31 11.47 8.25
N MET A 52 7.55 10.23 7.82
CA MET A 52 7.20 9.05 8.61
C MET A 52 7.96 9.00 9.93
N VAL A 53 9.26 9.30 9.91
CA VAL A 53 10.08 9.32 11.14
C VAL A 53 9.67 10.46 12.06
N ALA A 54 9.39 11.64 11.53
CA ALA A 54 8.93 12.79 12.31
C ALA A 54 7.56 12.55 12.97
N ASP A 55 6.66 11.83 12.30
CA ASP A 55 5.35 11.41 12.82
C ASP A 55 5.43 10.08 13.64
N GLU A 56 6.64 9.72 14.13
CA GLU A 56 6.90 8.60 15.05
C GLU A 56 6.60 7.20 14.49
N PHE A 57 6.76 7.00 13.17
CA PHE A 57 6.73 5.67 12.57
C PHE A 57 8.13 5.05 12.52
N ASP A 58 8.26 3.84 13.10
CA ASP A 58 9.45 3.01 12.92
C ASP A 58 9.46 2.45 11.50
N MET A 59 10.36 2.96 10.68
CA MET A 59 10.50 2.59 9.27
C MET A 59 11.82 1.88 9.02
N SER A 60 11.77 0.84 8.20
CA SER A 60 12.95 0.33 7.52
C SER A 60 13.02 0.90 6.10
N PHE A 61 14.22 0.95 5.55
CA PHE A 61 14.47 1.46 4.20
C PHE A 61 15.26 0.43 3.40
N PHE A 62 15.04 0.40 2.09
CA PHE A 62 15.84 -0.46 1.21
C PHE A 62 16.30 0.26 -0.06
N GLN A 63 17.47 -0.12 -0.52
CA GLN A 63 18.09 0.28 -1.79
C GLN A 63 18.75 -0.93 -2.45
N GLY A 64 18.91 -0.90 -3.78
CA GLY A 64 19.61 -1.94 -4.53
C GLY A 64 18.97 -3.33 -4.45
N LYS A 65 17.71 -3.44 -4.07
CA LYS A 65 16.98 -4.71 -3.99
C LYS A 65 15.98 -4.85 -5.12
N ALA A 66 15.90 -6.06 -5.66
CA ALA A 66 14.86 -6.41 -6.62
C ALA A 66 13.48 -6.46 -5.95
N VAL A 67 12.44 -6.12 -6.69
CA VAL A 67 11.04 -6.10 -6.25
C VAL A 67 10.27 -7.28 -6.84
N ASP A 68 9.34 -7.82 -6.08
CA ASP A 68 8.57 -8.99 -6.44
C ASP A 68 7.24 -8.67 -7.17
N HIS A 69 6.44 -9.71 -7.42
CA HIS A 69 5.16 -9.59 -8.11
C HIS A 69 4.13 -8.74 -7.36
N GLY A 70 4.18 -8.69 -6.05
CA GLY A 70 3.27 -7.86 -5.25
C GLY A 70 3.40 -6.37 -5.56
N PHE A 71 4.56 -5.95 -6.05
CA PHE A 71 4.80 -4.61 -6.56
C PHE A 71 4.62 -4.52 -8.09
N LEU A 72 5.14 -5.51 -8.84
CA LEU A 72 5.19 -5.45 -10.31
C LEU A 72 3.85 -5.78 -10.98
N SER A 73 3.03 -6.69 -10.40
CA SER A 73 1.80 -7.15 -11.06
C SER A 73 0.82 -6.01 -11.34
N PRO A 74 0.48 -5.11 -10.37
CA PRO A 74 -0.40 -4.00 -10.69
C PRO A 74 0.18 -3.05 -11.74
N LEU A 75 1.49 -2.84 -11.76
CA LEU A 75 2.14 -1.98 -12.74
C LEU A 75 2.11 -2.59 -14.15
N SER A 76 2.31 -3.90 -14.26
CA SER A 76 2.25 -4.60 -15.55
C SER A 76 0.85 -4.59 -16.19
N MET A 77 -0.20 -4.46 -15.38
CA MET A 77 -1.58 -4.35 -15.86
C MET A 77 -1.93 -2.95 -16.40
N LEU A 78 -1.17 -1.93 -16.00
CA LEU A 78 -1.43 -0.53 -16.35
C LEU A 78 -0.52 0.00 -17.46
N GLY A 79 0.45 -0.78 -17.90
CA GLY A 79 1.42 -0.42 -18.93
C GLY A 79 1.63 -1.55 -19.94
N ASP A 80 2.55 -1.34 -20.88
CA ASP A 80 3.01 -2.40 -21.78
C ASP A 80 3.82 -3.42 -20.99
N GLU A 81 3.58 -4.72 -21.23
CA GLU A 81 4.24 -5.82 -20.50
C GLU A 81 5.78 -5.75 -20.55
N THR A 82 6.35 -5.19 -21.59
CA THR A 82 7.80 -5.10 -21.82
C THR A 82 8.32 -3.67 -21.81
N GLY A 83 7.44 -2.69 -21.87
CA GLY A 83 7.77 -1.26 -21.88
C GLY A 83 8.09 -0.72 -20.49
N PRO A 84 8.77 0.42 -20.38
CA PRO A 84 8.97 1.09 -19.11
C PRO A 84 7.63 1.61 -18.59
N TRP A 85 7.40 1.43 -17.29
CA TRP A 85 6.28 2.09 -16.60
C TRP A 85 6.33 3.61 -16.85
N PRO A 86 5.23 4.25 -17.27
CA PRO A 86 5.26 5.65 -17.68
C PRO A 86 5.54 6.63 -16.53
N GLY A 87 5.18 6.27 -15.30
CA GLY A 87 5.40 7.09 -14.09
C GLY A 87 6.69 6.77 -13.36
N ARG A 88 6.85 7.41 -12.21
CA ARG A 88 7.82 7.03 -11.18
C ARG A 88 7.09 6.32 -10.05
N VAL A 89 7.80 5.53 -9.26
CA VAL A 89 7.22 4.70 -8.21
C VAL A 89 7.97 4.84 -6.89
N VAL A 90 7.22 4.74 -5.80
CA VAL A 90 7.75 4.69 -4.44
C VAL A 90 7.18 3.45 -3.76
N PRO A 91 7.94 2.35 -3.65
CA PRO A 91 7.46 1.14 -3.01
C PRO A 91 7.32 1.31 -1.50
N LEU A 92 6.16 1.00 -0.97
CA LEU A 92 5.93 0.86 0.47
C LEU A 92 5.47 -0.57 0.75
N GLN A 93 6.22 -1.28 1.55
CA GLN A 93 5.89 -2.64 1.97
C GLN A 93 5.44 -2.68 3.43
N VAL A 94 4.53 -3.59 3.72
CA VAL A 94 3.86 -3.69 5.02
C VAL A 94 3.93 -5.12 5.51
N GLY A 95 4.40 -5.33 6.72
CA GLY A 95 4.52 -6.66 7.33
C GLY A 95 3.16 -7.16 7.85
N VAL A 96 2.29 -7.65 6.98
CA VAL A 96 0.94 -8.13 7.35
C VAL A 96 0.79 -9.64 7.38
N LEU A 97 1.76 -10.41 6.88
CA LEU A 97 1.73 -11.87 6.89
C LEU A 97 2.56 -12.49 8.03
N GLN A 98 3.26 -11.69 8.80
CA GLN A 98 4.07 -12.17 9.91
C GLN A 98 3.81 -11.38 11.19
N PHE A 99 3.49 -12.10 12.25
CA PHE A 99 3.22 -11.49 13.56
C PHE A 99 4.50 -10.96 14.22
N PRO A 100 4.41 -9.80 14.91
CA PRO A 100 3.21 -9.00 15.16
C PRO A 100 2.84 -8.09 13.97
N ILE A 101 1.56 -8.08 13.61
CA ILE A 101 1.02 -7.26 12.51
C ILE A 101 0.65 -5.87 13.05
N PRO A 102 0.96 -4.77 12.34
CA PRO A 102 0.49 -3.44 12.69
C PRO A 102 -1.05 -3.38 12.72
N SER A 103 -1.61 -2.65 13.69
CA SER A 103 -3.07 -2.53 13.80
C SER A 103 -3.69 -1.75 12.62
N ALA A 104 -4.97 -1.97 12.36
CA ALA A 104 -5.75 -1.22 11.37
C ALA A 104 -5.64 0.30 11.58
N LYS A 105 -5.69 0.75 12.85
CA LYS A 105 -5.50 2.16 13.21
C LYS A 105 -4.11 2.68 12.84
N ARG A 106 -3.05 1.86 13.02
CA ARG A 106 -1.68 2.25 12.65
C ARG A 106 -1.54 2.38 11.13
N MET A 107 -2.19 1.48 10.36
CA MET A 107 -2.24 1.58 8.90
C MET A 107 -2.93 2.87 8.45
N TRP A 108 -4.07 3.18 9.02
CA TRP A 108 -4.81 4.42 8.73
C TRP A 108 -3.97 5.67 9.04
N ASN A 109 -3.33 5.71 10.21
CA ASN A 109 -2.49 6.83 10.62
C ASN A 109 -1.28 7.00 9.70
N LEU A 110 -0.67 5.91 9.26
CA LEU A 110 0.42 5.96 8.27
C LEU A 110 -0.08 6.58 6.95
N GLY A 111 -1.30 6.24 6.51
CA GLY A 111 -1.93 6.87 5.36
C GLY A 111 -2.13 8.39 5.54
N ARG A 112 -2.56 8.82 6.73
CA ARG A 112 -2.70 10.26 7.04
C ARG A 112 -1.36 10.99 7.01
N THR A 113 -0.29 10.38 7.50
CA THR A 113 1.07 10.93 7.40
C THR A 113 1.54 10.94 5.94
N LEU A 114 1.26 9.89 5.17
CA LEU A 114 1.58 9.84 3.74
C LEU A 114 0.92 10.99 2.97
N ARG A 115 -0.35 11.30 3.26
CA ARG A 115 -1.05 12.46 2.69
C ARG A 115 -0.29 13.75 2.96
N LYS A 116 0.01 14.04 4.24
CA LYS A 116 0.76 15.26 4.60
C LYS A 116 2.12 15.33 3.91
N ALA A 117 2.82 14.19 3.82
CA ALA A 117 4.10 14.13 3.12
C ALA A 117 3.95 14.47 1.64
N ILE A 118 2.94 13.94 0.96
CA ILE A 118 2.68 14.23 -0.45
C ILE A 118 2.33 15.72 -0.63
N GLU A 119 1.40 16.25 0.17
CA GLU A 119 0.95 17.64 0.11
C GLU A 119 2.07 18.65 0.44
N SER A 120 3.02 18.25 1.28
CA SER A 120 4.17 19.11 1.66
C SER A 120 5.38 18.99 0.74
N TYR A 121 5.37 18.06 -0.22
CA TYR A 121 6.47 17.94 -1.18
C TYR A 121 6.58 19.20 -2.05
N PRO A 122 7.79 19.74 -2.28
CA PRO A 122 7.92 21.03 -2.93
C PRO A 122 7.63 21.06 -4.43
N GLU A 123 7.65 19.89 -5.08
CA GLU A 123 7.33 19.79 -6.52
C GLU A 123 5.82 19.52 -6.71
N ASP A 124 5.24 20.12 -7.74
CA ASP A 124 3.86 19.83 -8.16
C ASP A 124 3.80 18.49 -8.87
N LEU A 125 3.33 17.45 -8.15
CA LEU A 125 3.26 16.08 -8.64
C LEU A 125 1.81 15.59 -8.67
N ASN A 126 1.46 14.89 -9.74
CA ASN A 126 0.25 14.08 -9.77
C ASN A 126 0.55 12.70 -9.15
N VAL A 127 0.07 12.46 -7.94
CA VAL A 127 0.38 11.27 -7.16
C VAL A 127 -0.85 10.38 -7.03
N ALA A 128 -0.71 9.10 -7.41
CA ALA A 128 -1.69 8.06 -7.12
C ALA A 128 -1.16 7.12 -6.02
N VAL A 129 -1.98 6.80 -5.04
CA VAL A 129 -1.66 5.83 -4.00
C VAL A 129 -2.36 4.51 -4.33
N MET A 130 -1.58 3.47 -4.56
CA MET A 130 -2.07 2.15 -4.95
C MET A 130 -1.89 1.16 -3.79
N ALA A 131 -2.98 0.62 -3.27
CA ALA A 131 -2.96 -0.52 -2.36
C ALA A 131 -3.07 -1.83 -3.15
N THR A 132 -2.32 -2.84 -2.75
CA THR A 132 -2.31 -4.17 -3.37
C THR A 132 -2.71 -5.24 -2.34
N GLY A 133 -2.82 -6.48 -2.75
CA GLY A 133 -3.29 -7.59 -1.93
C GLY A 133 -4.68 -8.08 -2.34
N GLY A 134 -4.92 -9.38 -2.16
CA GLY A 134 -6.21 -10.01 -2.45
C GLY A 134 -7.24 -9.74 -1.37
N LEU A 135 -8.51 -9.89 -1.72
CA LEU A 135 -9.62 -9.91 -0.76
C LEU A 135 -9.61 -11.25 0.02
N SER A 136 -10.78 -11.77 0.40
CA SER A 136 -10.81 -13.01 1.16
C SER A 136 -10.11 -14.16 0.42
N HIS A 137 -9.19 -14.81 1.11
CA HIS A 137 -8.55 -16.03 0.68
C HIS A 137 -7.79 -16.69 1.83
N GLN A 138 -7.61 -17.99 1.71
CA GLN A 138 -6.65 -18.73 2.53
C GLN A 138 -6.02 -19.84 1.70
N VAL A 139 -4.69 -19.83 1.61
CA VAL A 139 -3.93 -20.74 0.75
C VAL A 139 -3.44 -21.96 1.53
N HIS A 140 -3.22 -21.81 2.84
CA HIS A 140 -2.63 -22.83 3.70
C HIS A 140 -3.52 -23.20 4.89
N GLY A 141 -3.23 -24.38 5.46
CA GLY A 141 -3.89 -24.87 6.68
C GLY A 141 -5.27 -25.47 6.44
N GLU A 142 -6.03 -25.66 7.52
CA GLU A 142 -7.34 -26.34 7.50
C GLU A 142 -8.41 -25.62 6.69
N ARG A 143 -8.28 -24.31 6.52
CA ARG A 143 -9.20 -23.47 5.76
C ARG A 143 -8.70 -23.17 4.33
N ALA A 144 -7.74 -23.94 3.81
CA ALA A 144 -7.25 -23.74 2.43
C ALA A 144 -8.42 -23.75 1.43
N GLY A 145 -8.45 -22.76 0.53
CA GLY A 145 -9.57 -22.53 -0.40
C GLY A 145 -10.72 -21.70 0.16
N PHE A 146 -10.59 -21.17 1.38
CA PHE A 146 -11.61 -20.32 1.99
C PHE A 146 -11.79 -19.02 1.18
N LEU A 147 -13.06 -18.70 0.88
CA LEU A 147 -13.52 -17.44 0.31
C LEU A 147 -14.73 -16.95 1.09
N ASN A 148 -14.88 -15.62 1.18
CA ASN A 148 -16.03 -14.99 1.82
C ASN A 148 -16.46 -13.72 1.05
N GLU A 149 -17.14 -13.94 -0.06
CA GLU A 149 -17.58 -12.85 -0.93
C GLU A 149 -18.52 -11.85 -0.22
N ALA A 150 -19.27 -12.31 0.79
CA ALA A 150 -20.12 -11.42 1.58
C ALA A 150 -19.28 -10.43 2.42
N TRP A 151 -18.22 -10.92 3.04
CA TRP A 151 -17.26 -10.07 3.73
C TRP A 151 -16.54 -9.12 2.76
N ASP A 152 -16.14 -9.62 1.60
CA ASP A 152 -15.46 -8.81 0.60
C ASP A 152 -16.33 -7.64 0.15
N ALA A 153 -17.61 -7.88 -0.09
CA ALA A 153 -18.56 -6.83 -0.42
C ALA A 153 -18.75 -5.83 0.73
N GLU A 154 -18.88 -6.32 1.98
CA GLU A 154 -18.95 -5.49 3.20
C GLU A 154 -17.69 -4.64 3.36
N PHE A 155 -16.49 -5.24 3.22
CA PHE A 155 -15.21 -4.53 3.32
C PHE A 155 -15.10 -3.40 2.29
N LEU A 156 -15.42 -3.67 1.05
CA LEU A 156 -15.34 -2.67 -0.03
C LEU A 156 -16.34 -1.52 0.19
N ASP A 157 -17.53 -1.82 0.69
CA ASP A 157 -18.53 -0.80 1.02
C ASP A 157 -18.11 0.05 2.23
N LEU A 158 -17.56 -0.58 3.27
CA LEU A 158 -17.04 0.14 4.43
C LEU A 158 -15.82 1.01 4.05
N LEU A 159 -14.93 0.51 3.20
CA LEU A 159 -13.76 1.27 2.75
C LEU A 159 -14.17 2.58 2.07
N GLU A 160 -15.26 2.58 1.32
CA GLU A 160 -15.83 3.77 0.69
C GLU A 160 -16.55 4.67 1.70
N LYS A 161 -17.52 4.10 2.43
CA LYS A 161 -18.59 4.87 3.12
C LYS A 161 -18.32 5.09 4.60
N ALA A 162 -17.65 4.16 5.26
CA ALA A 162 -17.43 4.16 6.71
C ALA A 162 -16.09 3.55 7.11
N PRO A 163 -14.95 4.05 6.59
CA PRO A 163 -13.64 3.42 6.81
C PRO A 163 -13.25 3.34 8.29
N GLN A 164 -13.83 4.18 9.15
CA GLN A 164 -13.56 4.13 10.59
C GLN A 164 -14.07 2.84 11.25
N GLU A 165 -15.05 2.16 10.71
CA GLU A 165 -15.46 0.84 11.19
C GLU A 165 -14.34 -0.18 10.97
N LEU A 166 -13.72 -0.16 9.79
CA LEU A 166 -12.54 -0.99 9.49
C LEU A 166 -11.35 -0.64 10.37
N VAL A 167 -11.08 0.65 10.60
CA VAL A 167 -9.98 1.14 11.45
C VAL A 167 -10.11 0.62 12.90
N ASN A 168 -11.33 0.44 13.39
CA ASN A 168 -11.60 -0.03 14.75
C ASN A 168 -11.60 -1.57 14.87
N MET A 169 -11.56 -2.31 13.78
CA MET A 169 -11.49 -3.76 13.80
C MET A 169 -10.11 -4.26 14.23
N ARG A 170 -10.10 -5.38 14.96
CA ARG A 170 -8.87 -6.08 15.32
C ARG A 170 -8.40 -6.96 14.16
N ILE A 171 -7.09 -7.17 14.05
CA ILE A 171 -6.49 -8.03 13.01
C ILE A 171 -7.10 -9.44 13.03
N ALA A 172 -7.39 -10.00 14.20
CA ALA A 172 -8.05 -11.28 14.32
C ALA A 172 -9.44 -11.33 13.67
N GLU A 173 -10.16 -10.20 13.61
CA GLU A 173 -11.47 -10.12 12.95
C GLU A 173 -11.29 -10.10 11.42
N TYR A 174 -10.26 -9.42 10.90
CA TYR A 174 -9.88 -9.50 9.49
C TYR A 174 -9.56 -10.94 9.10
N ALA A 175 -8.74 -11.65 9.88
CA ALA A 175 -8.37 -13.04 9.63
C ALA A 175 -9.57 -13.99 9.74
N ALA A 176 -10.46 -13.78 10.70
CA ALA A 176 -11.65 -14.61 10.85
C ALA A 176 -12.62 -14.46 9.67
N LYS A 177 -12.83 -13.22 9.21
CA LYS A 177 -13.75 -12.87 8.11
C LYS A 177 -13.13 -13.13 6.73
N GLY A 178 -11.87 -12.77 6.52
CA GLY A 178 -11.20 -12.79 5.21
C GLY A 178 -10.27 -13.97 4.96
N GLY A 179 -9.95 -14.77 5.98
CA GLY A 179 -8.88 -15.77 5.90
C GLY A 179 -7.54 -15.21 6.42
N MET A 180 -6.59 -16.10 6.69
CA MET A 180 -5.30 -15.68 7.25
C MET A 180 -4.53 -14.78 6.29
N GLU A 181 -4.40 -15.20 5.04
CA GLU A 181 -3.74 -14.40 4.00
C GLU A 181 -4.64 -13.22 3.59
N GLY A 182 -5.96 -13.39 3.49
CA GLY A 182 -6.89 -12.31 3.19
C GLY A 182 -6.97 -11.18 4.22
N ALA A 183 -6.38 -11.37 5.42
CA ALA A 183 -6.21 -10.28 6.39
C ALA A 183 -5.29 -9.15 5.86
N GLU A 184 -4.52 -9.40 4.81
CA GLU A 184 -3.65 -8.40 4.16
C GLU A 184 -4.40 -7.15 3.69
N VAL A 185 -5.71 -7.24 3.42
CA VAL A 185 -6.52 -6.07 3.03
C VAL A 185 -6.49 -4.95 4.06
N VAL A 186 -6.06 -5.20 5.29
CA VAL A 186 -5.89 -4.16 6.31
C VAL A 186 -4.93 -3.06 5.84
N MET A 187 -3.95 -3.37 4.98
CA MET A 187 -3.04 -2.38 4.42
C MET A 187 -3.70 -1.43 3.42
N TRP A 188 -4.91 -1.77 2.88
CA TRP A 188 -5.67 -0.84 2.05
C TRP A 188 -6.12 0.41 2.82
N LEU A 189 -6.14 0.33 4.15
CA LEU A 189 -6.38 1.50 5.01
C LEU A 189 -5.29 2.56 4.91
N ILE A 190 -4.07 2.20 4.49
CA ILE A 190 -3.02 3.19 4.20
C ILE A 190 -3.44 4.04 3.00
N MET A 191 -3.86 3.42 1.91
CA MET A 191 -4.35 4.13 0.73
C MET A 191 -5.57 4.98 1.07
N ARG A 192 -6.58 4.40 1.76
CA ARG A 192 -7.80 5.14 2.11
C ARG A 192 -7.53 6.28 3.11
N GLY A 193 -6.58 6.08 4.05
CA GLY A 193 -6.12 7.11 4.98
C GLY A 193 -5.34 8.24 4.30
N ALA A 194 -4.71 7.98 3.16
CA ALA A 194 -4.03 9.00 2.35
C ALA A 194 -5.00 9.87 1.54
N LEU A 195 -6.25 9.46 1.39
CA LEU A 195 -7.30 10.27 0.76
C LEU A 195 -8.01 11.16 1.80
N SER A 196 -8.69 12.19 1.32
CA SER A 196 -9.60 12.99 2.15
C SER A 196 -10.82 12.17 2.59
N ASP A 197 -11.62 12.74 3.47
CA ASP A 197 -12.90 12.12 3.85
C ASP A 197 -13.92 12.18 2.70
N ASN A 198 -13.74 13.12 1.77
CA ASN A 198 -14.60 13.31 0.59
C ASN A 198 -13.98 12.61 -0.62
N VAL A 199 -14.44 11.41 -0.90
CA VAL A 199 -13.99 10.61 -2.05
C VAL A 199 -15.17 10.25 -2.95
N ARG A 200 -14.89 10.05 -4.23
CA ARG A 200 -15.84 9.51 -5.21
C ARG A 200 -15.33 8.15 -5.69
N LEU A 201 -16.15 7.12 -5.54
CA LEU A 201 -15.89 5.83 -6.17
C LEU A 201 -16.13 5.95 -7.68
N VAL A 202 -15.09 5.81 -8.47
CA VAL A 202 -15.13 5.91 -9.94
C VAL A 202 -15.31 4.54 -10.57
N HIS A 203 -14.70 3.50 -10.00
CA HIS A 203 -14.75 2.14 -10.49
C HIS A 203 -14.74 1.14 -9.33
N LYS A 204 -15.52 0.07 -9.47
CA LYS A 204 -15.51 -1.09 -8.56
C LYS A 204 -15.84 -2.35 -9.35
N GLN A 205 -14.95 -3.31 -9.28
CA GLN A 205 -15.15 -4.64 -9.85
C GLN A 205 -14.52 -5.69 -8.95
N THR A 206 -15.15 -6.85 -8.85
CA THR A 206 -14.64 -8.04 -8.14
C THR A 206 -14.61 -9.23 -9.07
N TYR A 207 -13.65 -10.12 -8.85
CA TYR A 207 -13.49 -11.34 -9.60
C TYR A 207 -12.80 -12.40 -8.76
N ALA A 208 -13.42 -13.57 -8.64
CA ALA A 208 -12.90 -14.72 -7.90
C ALA A 208 -12.48 -15.84 -8.88
N PRO A 209 -11.27 -15.77 -9.47
CA PRO A 209 -10.83 -16.71 -10.49
C PRO A 209 -10.53 -18.12 -9.94
N SER A 210 -10.19 -18.21 -8.66
CA SER A 210 -9.83 -19.50 -8.02
C SER A 210 -10.04 -19.43 -6.50
N VAL A 211 -8.96 -19.43 -5.74
CA VAL A 211 -8.98 -19.44 -4.26
C VAL A 211 -8.75 -18.06 -3.63
N THR A 212 -8.66 -17.03 -4.45
CA THR A 212 -8.49 -15.63 -4.02
C THR A 212 -9.53 -14.76 -4.72
N ASN A 213 -10.30 -14.01 -3.96
CA ASN A 213 -11.14 -12.96 -4.54
C ASN A 213 -10.28 -11.71 -4.79
N ILE A 214 -10.42 -11.12 -5.96
CA ILE A 214 -9.67 -9.95 -6.40
C ILE A 214 -10.65 -8.79 -6.60
N ALA A 215 -10.25 -7.57 -6.25
CA ALA A 215 -11.00 -6.37 -6.58
C ALA A 215 -10.12 -5.31 -7.23
N THR A 216 -10.75 -4.52 -8.08
CA THR A 216 -10.21 -3.26 -8.57
C THR A 216 -11.15 -2.14 -8.15
N LEU A 217 -10.62 -1.18 -7.38
CA LEU A 217 -11.34 0.04 -7.01
C LEU A 217 -10.54 1.25 -7.45
N VAL A 218 -11.24 2.27 -7.92
CA VAL A 218 -10.65 3.58 -8.20
C VAL A 218 -11.43 4.64 -7.44
N PHE A 219 -10.75 5.33 -6.54
CA PHE A 219 -11.27 6.49 -5.85
C PHE A 219 -10.66 7.77 -6.42
N GLU A 220 -11.48 8.77 -6.60
CA GLU A 220 -11.07 10.15 -6.81
C GLU A 220 -11.17 10.91 -5.50
N ASP A 221 -10.09 11.61 -5.13
CA ASP A 221 -10.08 12.47 -3.96
C ASP A 221 -10.71 13.84 -4.31
N LEU A 222 -11.76 14.21 -3.61
CA LEU A 222 -12.47 15.47 -3.79
C LEU A 222 -12.19 16.47 -2.64
N GLY A 223 -11.11 16.28 -1.91
CA GLY A 223 -10.78 17.06 -0.70
C GLY A 223 -10.38 18.52 -0.94
N GLY A 224 -10.22 18.95 -2.18
CA GLY A 224 -9.77 20.29 -2.52
C GLY A 224 -8.27 20.53 -2.29
N GLU A 225 -7.84 21.77 -2.51
CA GLU A 225 -6.45 22.17 -2.33
C GLU A 225 -6.03 22.13 -0.85
N PRO A 226 -4.78 21.72 -0.56
CA PRO A 226 -4.26 21.71 0.79
C PRO A 226 -4.20 23.14 1.39
N ASP A 227 -4.43 23.24 2.70
CA ASP A 227 -4.18 24.47 3.45
C ASP A 227 -2.68 24.79 3.47
N GLN A 228 -2.29 25.85 2.77
CA GLN A 228 -0.90 26.25 2.62
C GLN A 228 -0.21 26.55 3.96
N ALA A 229 -0.93 27.09 4.94
CA ALA A 229 -0.37 27.33 6.27
C ALA A 229 -0.06 26.01 7.00
N ALA A 230 -0.92 25.01 6.86
CA ALA A 230 -0.69 23.65 7.39
C ALA A 230 0.48 22.96 6.67
N VAL A 231 0.57 23.09 5.35
CA VAL A 231 1.69 22.57 4.54
C VAL A 231 3.02 23.13 5.01
N GLU A 232 3.11 24.47 5.16
CA GLU A 232 4.34 25.14 5.62
C GLU A 232 4.70 24.76 7.06
N ALA A 233 3.70 24.61 7.94
CA ALA A 233 3.93 24.14 9.30
C ALA A 233 4.46 22.71 9.31
N TYR A 234 3.95 21.84 8.43
CA TYR A 234 4.40 20.46 8.33
C TYR A 234 5.82 20.36 7.73
N ARG A 235 6.17 21.18 6.74
CA ARG A 235 7.56 21.28 6.22
C ARG A 235 8.55 21.59 7.33
N ARG A 236 8.25 22.56 8.20
CA ARG A 236 9.10 22.84 9.37
C ARG A 236 9.16 21.68 10.36
N HIS A 237 8.03 20.98 10.59
CA HIS A 237 7.98 19.81 11.47
C HIS A 237 8.92 18.69 11.01
N ILE A 238 8.98 18.43 9.72
CA ILE A 238 9.86 17.39 9.15
C ILE A 238 11.29 17.83 8.85
N GLY A 239 11.66 19.08 9.17
CA GLY A 239 13.01 19.60 8.99
C GLY A 239 13.35 20.04 7.56
N HIS A 240 12.36 20.32 6.73
CA HIS A 240 12.52 20.98 5.45
C HIS A 240 12.44 22.51 5.67
N GLU A 241 13.57 23.12 6.05
CA GLU A 241 13.75 24.58 5.99
C GLU A 241 14.41 25.01 4.68
#